data_491985e4c9c6eab13c08d86fc94ad785
#
_entry.id   491985e4c9c6eab13c08d86fc94ad785
#
_cell.length_a   1.000
_cell.length_b   1.000
_cell.length_c   1.000
_cell.angle_alpha   90.00
_cell.angle_beta   90.00
_cell.angle_gamma   90.00
#
_symmetry.space_group_name_H-M   'P 1'
#
loop_
_entity.id
_entity.type
_entity.pdbx_description
1 polymer ?
#
loop_
_entity_poly.entity_id
_entity_poly.type
_entity_poly.pdbx_seq_one_letter_code
_entity_poly.pdbx_strand_id
1 'polypeptide(L)'
;MSSAQPHRKLPLDGFVLAIVVTAIIGSILPATGPAIPVVKHGVTVLIFILFFLYGARLEPRETLDGLKNWKLQAAILASTFVVFPLIGLAMRGLVPWALPGTLYIGMLWICLVPSTVQSSINFTSIAHGNVAGAIVAATTSNLLGTFLTPLLALLLMSTSGGLKIQPTSFLD
;
A
#
# COMPACT_ATOMS: atom_id res chain seq x y z
N MET A 1 -14.85 -10.26 46.63
CA MET A 1 -15.38 -10.27 45.25
C MET A 1 -14.16 -10.16 44.33
N SER A 2 -13.72 -11.32 43.86
CA SER A 2 -12.49 -11.47 43.04
C SER A 2 -12.87 -11.27 41.58
N SER A 3 -12.50 -10.18 40.98
CA SER A 3 -12.67 -9.93 39.55
C SER A 3 -11.57 -10.70 38.77
N ALA A 4 -11.98 -11.87 38.27
CA ALA A 4 -11.17 -12.64 37.34
C ALA A 4 -10.97 -11.80 36.06
N GLN A 5 -9.73 -11.36 35.82
CA GLN A 5 -9.32 -10.78 34.56
C GLN A 5 -9.43 -11.85 33.48
N PRO A 6 -10.13 -11.60 32.36
CA PRO A 6 -10.14 -12.55 31.27
C PRO A 6 -8.74 -12.61 30.66
N HIS A 7 -8.16 -13.79 30.69
CA HIS A 7 -6.93 -14.11 29.97
C HIS A 7 -7.10 -13.68 28.52
N ARG A 8 -6.39 -12.63 28.13
CA ARG A 8 -6.26 -12.14 26.75
C ARG A 8 -5.53 -13.24 25.95
N LYS A 9 -6.30 -14.23 25.48
CA LYS A 9 -5.83 -15.11 24.42
C LYS A 9 -5.50 -14.20 23.26
N LEU A 10 -4.22 -14.14 22.86
CA LEU A 10 -3.82 -13.55 21.59
C LEU A 10 -4.68 -14.27 20.53
N PRO A 11 -5.64 -13.61 19.89
CA PRO A 11 -6.26 -14.21 18.72
C PRO A 11 -5.16 -14.18 17.67
N LEU A 12 -4.52 -15.32 17.46
CA LEU A 12 -3.88 -15.56 16.18
C LEU A 12 -5.04 -15.54 15.20
N ASP A 13 -5.30 -14.37 14.62
CA ASP A 13 -6.30 -14.21 13.58
C ASP A 13 -6.02 -15.28 12.55
N GLY A 14 -7.03 -16.12 12.24
CA GLY A 14 -6.88 -17.16 11.23
C GLY A 14 -6.29 -16.62 9.91
N PHE A 15 -6.46 -15.32 9.67
CA PHE A 15 -5.87 -14.57 8.58
C PHE A 15 -4.33 -14.47 8.71
N VAL A 16 -3.80 -14.13 9.88
CA VAL A 16 -2.34 -14.07 10.10
C VAL A 16 -1.72 -15.46 9.97
N LEU A 17 -2.39 -16.47 10.53
CA LEU A 17 -1.96 -17.87 10.39
C LEU A 17 -1.94 -18.30 8.92
N ALA A 18 -2.98 -17.97 8.14
CA ALA A 18 -3.04 -18.25 6.71
C ALA A 18 -1.90 -17.58 5.92
N ILE A 19 -1.57 -16.33 6.23
CA ILE A 19 -0.44 -15.61 5.61
C ILE A 19 0.88 -16.33 5.91
N VAL A 20 1.13 -16.67 7.17
CA VAL A 20 2.37 -17.35 7.59
C VAL A 20 2.48 -18.73 6.92
N VAL A 21 1.41 -19.51 6.92
CA VAL A 21 1.38 -20.84 6.28
C VAL A 21 1.63 -20.72 4.77
N THR A 22 0.97 -19.77 4.10
CA THR A 22 1.17 -19.54 2.66
C THR A 22 2.60 -19.10 2.36
N ALA A 23 3.19 -18.24 3.19
CA ALA A 23 4.58 -17.81 3.04
C ALA A 23 5.57 -18.99 3.20
N ILE A 24 5.34 -19.86 4.18
CA ILE A 24 6.15 -21.07 4.39
C ILE A 24 6.02 -22.02 3.18
N ILE A 25 4.79 -22.28 2.71
CA ILE A 25 4.55 -23.14 1.54
C ILE A 25 5.25 -22.55 0.31
N GLY A 26 5.13 -21.24 0.06
CA GLY A 26 5.77 -20.57 -1.08
C GLY A 26 7.31 -20.60 -1.02
N SER A 27 7.88 -20.61 0.20
CA SER A 27 9.33 -20.70 0.41
C SER A 27 9.85 -22.14 0.18
N ILE A 28 9.06 -23.16 0.52
CA ILE A 28 9.44 -24.58 0.37
C ILE A 28 9.17 -25.09 -1.05
N LEU A 29 8.10 -24.61 -1.68
CA LEU A 29 7.65 -25.00 -3.02
C LEU A 29 7.63 -23.78 -3.96
N PRO A 30 8.79 -23.24 -4.33
CA PRO A 30 8.84 -22.14 -5.28
C PRO A 30 8.29 -22.59 -6.63
N ALA A 31 7.43 -21.76 -7.23
CA ALA A 31 6.92 -22.02 -8.57
C ALA A 31 8.08 -22.02 -9.57
N THR A 32 8.29 -23.12 -10.28
CA THR A 32 9.38 -23.26 -11.26
C THR A 32 8.82 -23.72 -12.63
N GLY A 33 9.51 -23.32 -13.69
CA GLY A 33 9.17 -23.73 -15.06
C GLY A 33 7.75 -23.32 -15.50
N PRO A 34 6.93 -24.25 -16.03
CA PRO A 34 5.60 -23.95 -16.58
C PRO A 34 4.57 -23.50 -15.52
N ALA A 35 4.86 -23.65 -14.21
CA ALA A 35 3.97 -23.22 -13.15
C ALA A 35 4.02 -21.68 -12.94
N ILE A 36 5.10 -21.02 -13.33
CA ILE A 36 5.26 -19.56 -13.14
C ILE A 36 4.13 -18.76 -13.81
N PRO A 37 3.82 -18.95 -15.11
CA PRO A 37 2.76 -18.17 -15.75
C PRO A 37 1.38 -18.46 -15.14
N VAL A 38 1.11 -19.72 -14.74
CA VAL A 38 -0.16 -20.09 -14.10
C VAL A 38 -0.33 -19.36 -12.77
N VAL A 39 0.71 -19.31 -11.93
CA VAL A 39 0.70 -18.60 -10.66
C VAL A 39 0.56 -17.09 -10.88
N LYS A 40 1.28 -16.50 -11.84
CA LYS A 40 1.17 -15.09 -12.21
C LYS A 40 -0.28 -14.74 -12.60
N HIS A 41 -0.88 -15.47 -13.51
CA HIS A 41 -2.27 -15.24 -13.91
C HIS A 41 -3.25 -15.41 -12.74
N GLY A 42 -3.07 -16.44 -11.91
CA GLY A 42 -3.86 -16.67 -10.71
C GLY A 42 -3.80 -15.47 -9.74
N VAL A 43 -2.61 -14.96 -9.47
CA VAL A 43 -2.41 -13.77 -8.63
C VAL A 43 -3.07 -12.54 -9.24
N THR A 44 -2.93 -12.32 -10.55
CA THR A 44 -3.57 -11.19 -11.24
C THR A 44 -5.10 -11.25 -11.13
N VAL A 45 -5.69 -12.42 -11.35
CA VAL A 45 -7.14 -12.61 -11.20
C VAL A 45 -7.60 -12.38 -9.76
N LEU A 46 -6.87 -12.90 -8.78
CA LEU A 46 -7.19 -12.71 -7.37
C LEU A 46 -7.10 -11.23 -6.95
N ILE A 47 -6.09 -10.52 -7.43
CA ILE A 47 -5.95 -9.06 -7.21
C ILE A 47 -7.13 -8.32 -7.85
N PHE A 48 -7.52 -8.67 -9.08
CA PHE A 48 -8.67 -8.08 -9.75
C PHE A 48 -9.96 -8.30 -8.94
N ILE A 49 -10.22 -9.53 -8.51
CA ILE A 49 -11.39 -9.88 -7.69
C ILE A 49 -11.37 -9.09 -6.37
N LEU A 50 -10.21 -8.98 -5.73
CA LEU A 50 -10.05 -8.24 -4.47
C LEU A 50 -10.41 -6.76 -4.66
N PHE A 51 -9.86 -6.10 -5.67
CA PHE A 51 -10.18 -4.70 -5.93
C PHE A 51 -11.63 -4.49 -6.39
N PHE A 52 -12.18 -5.44 -7.15
CA PHE A 52 -13.60 -5.42 -7.52
C PHE A 52 -14.50 -5.50 -6.29
N LEU A 53 -14.21 -6.41 -5.36
CA LEU A 53 -14.96 -6.53 -4.10
C LEU A 53 -14.82 -5.30 -3.20
N TYR A 54 -13.63 -4.69 -3.15
CA TYR A 54 -13.44 -3.42 -2.45
C TYR A 54 -14.29 -2.30 -3.07
N GLY A 55 -14.30 -2.19 -4.40
CA GLY A 55 -15.14 -1.21 -5.10
C GLY A 55 -16.64 -1.45 -4.88
N ALA A 56 -17.08 -2.70 -4.90
CA ALA A 56 -18.48 -3.08 -4.68
C ALA A 56 -18.96 -2.82 -3.23
N ARG A 57 -18.05 -2.79 -2.26
CA ARG A 57 -18.35 -2.48 -0.84
C ARG A 57 -18.43 -0.98 -0.55
N LEU A 58 -18.00 -0.13 -1.47
CA LEU A 58 -18.08 1.32 -1.29
C LEU A 58 -19.54 1.76 -1.37
N GLU A 59 -20.08 2.29 -0.28
CA GLU A 59 -21.39 2.93 -0.31
C GLU A 59 -21.30 4.26 -1.09
N PRO A 60 -22.09 4.44 -2.18
CA PRO A 60 -22.00 5.64 -3.01
C PRO A 60 -22.28 6.94 -2.25
N ARG A 61 -23.13 6.89 -1.22
CA ARG A 61 -23.47 8.05 -0.38
C ARG A 61 -22.32 8.47 0.51
N GLU A 62 -21.66 7.53 1.18
CA GLU A 62 -20.49 7.81 2.02
C GLU A 62 -19.33 8.33 1.19
N THR A 63 -19.16 7.81 -0.03
CA THR A 63 -18.16 8.28 -0.99
C THR A 63 -18.41 9.73 -1.39
N LEU A 64 -19.66 10.09 -1.70
CA LEU A 64 -20.01 11.46 -2.06
C LEU A 64 -19.85 12.44 -0.89
N ASP A 65 -20.21 12.05 0.32
CA ASP A 65 -20.06 12.90 1.51
C ASP A 65 -18.59 13.06 1.92
N GLY A 66 -17.77 12.03 1.73
CA GLY A 66 -16.32 12.12 1.90
C GLY A 66 -15.67 13.05 0.87
N LEU A 67 -16.14 13.04 -0.39
CA LEU A 67 -15.66 13.91 -1.45
C LEU A 67 -16.06 15.38 -1.25
N LYS A 68 -17.14 15.69 -0.53
CA LYS A 68 -17.52 17.08 -0.21
C LYS A 68 -16.44 17.82 0.57
N ASN A 69 -15.64 17.12 1.37
CA ASN A 69 -14.52 17.70 2.11
C ASN A 69 -13.24 17.75 1.23
N TRP A 70 -13.36 18.43 0.07
CA TRP A 70 -12.28 18.50 -0.92
C TRP A 70 -10.96 19.01 -0.35
N LYS A 71 -10.99 19.89 0.68
CA LYS A 71 -9.80 20.41 1.37
C LYS A 71 -9.05 19.30 2.11
N LEU A 72 -9.79 18.41 2.80
CA LEU A 72 -9.21 17.26 3.49
C LEU A 72 -8.63 16.27 2.48
N GLN A 73 -9.39 15.98 1.42
CA GLN A 73 -8.92 15.09 0.35
C GLN A 73 -7.66 15.62 -0.33
N ALA A 74 -7.66 16.92 -0.68
CA ALA A 74 -6.49 17.56 -1.27
C ALA A 74 -5.27 17.54 -0.33
N ALA A 75 -5.45 17.78 0.96
CA ALA A 75 -4.37 17.71 1.94
C ALA A 75 -3.78 16.28 2.05
N ILE A 76 -4.64 15.25 2.08
CA ILE A 76 -4.19 13.86 2.16
C ILE A 76 -3.46 13.45 0.88
N LEU A 77 -4.01 13.78 -0.30
CA LEU A 77 -3.38 13.47 -1.59
C LEU A 77 -2.07 14.24 -1.78
N ALA A 78 -2.02 15.51 -1.39
CA ALA A 78 -0.80 16.30 -1.43
C ALA A 78 0.26 15.73 -0.48
N SER A 79 -0.12 15.33 0.73
CA SER A 79 0.80 14.66 1.64
C SER A 79 1.35 13.37 1.03
N THR A 80 0.50 12.53 0.47
CA THR A 80 0.88 11.21 -0.06
C THR A 80 1.72 11.31 -1.34
N PHE A 81 1.34 12.16 -2.29
CA PHE A 81 1.96 12.18 -3.62
C PHE A 81 2.92 13.36 -3.87
N VAL A 82 3.01 14.31 -2.93
CA VAL A 82 3.96 15.43 -3.01
C VAL A 82 4.93 15.40 -1.83
N VAL A 83 4.42 15.45 -0.59
CA VAL A 83 5.28 15.58 0.60
C VAL A 83 6.13 14.33 0.81
N PHE A 84 5.55 13.12 0.78
CA PHE A 84 6.32 11.88 0.94
C PHE A 84 7.36 11.67 -0.17
N PRO A 85 7.05 11.82 -1.47
CA PRO A 85 8.05 11.79 -2.53
C PRO A 85 9.17 12.82 -2.35
N LEU A 86 8.86 14.05 -1.90
CA LEU A 86 9.87 15.05 -1.61
C LEU A 86 10.78 14.66 -0.45
N ILE A 87 10.22 14.06 0.61
CA ILE A 87 11.01 13.49 1.71
C ILE A 87 11.91 12.37 1.18
N GLY A 88 11.38 11.46 0.34
CA GLY A 88 12.16 10.40 -0.30
C GLY A 88 13.32 10.96 -1.14
N LEU A 89 13.09 12.05 -1.88
CA LEU A 89 14.16 12.73 -2.62
C LEU A 89 15.19 13.41 -1.69
N ALA A 90 14.73 14.07 -0.63
CA ALA A 90 15.62 14.70 0.35
C ALA A 90 16.56 13.69 1.02
N MET A 91 16.09 12.44 1.23
CA MET A 91 16.91 11.35 1.77
C MET A 91 18.09 10.97 0.85
N ARG A 92 18.09 11.37 -0.41
CA ARG A 92 19.23 11.21 -1.32
C ARG A 92 20.51 11.89 -0.79
N GLY A 93 20.35 12.99 -0.05
CA GLY A 93 21.47 13.68 0.60
C GLY A 93 22.21 12.86 1.66
N LEU A 94 21.60 11.76 2.14
CA LEU A 94 22.22 10.85 3.10
C LEU A 94 23.02 9.72 2.45
N VAL A 95 22.96 9.59 1.13
CA VAL A 95 23.75 8.63 0.36
C VAL A 95 25.10 9.26 0.01
N PRO A 96 26.26 8.56 0.12
CA PRO A 96 26.43 7.16 0.55
C PRO A 96 26.78 6.98 2.04
N TRP A 97 26.99 8.05 2.80
CA TRP A 97 27.65 7.99 4.11
C TRP A 97 26.75 7.51 5.26
N ALA A 98 25.41 7.69 5.18
CA ALA A 98 24.44 7.21 6.17
C ALA A 98 23.53 6.10 5.62
N LEU A 99 23.33 6.02 4.28
CA LEU A 99 22.43 5.08 3.63
C LEU A 99 23.11 4.42 2.41
N PRO A 100 23.17 3.07 2.35
CA PRO A 100 23.54 2.37 1.11
C PRO A 100 22.54 2.69 -0.02
N GLY A 101 23.03 2.80 -1.26
CA GLY A 101 22.18 3.16 -2.41
C GLY A 101 21.00 2.20 -2.64
N THR A 102 21.20 0.91 -2.39
CA THR A 102 20.13 -0.10 -2.49
C THR A 102 19.02 0.13 -1.46
N LEU A 103 19.38 0.51 -0.23
CA LEU A 103 18.42 0.81 0.82
C LEU A 103 17.65 2.11 0.51
N TYR A 104 18.35 3.11 -0.05
CA TYR A 104 17.71 4.36 -0.49
C TYR A 104 16.61 4.11 -1.53
N ILE A 105 16.86 3.24 -2.51
CA ILE A 105 15.86 2.88 -3.53
C ILE A 105 14.62 2.26 -2.88
N GLY A 106 14.80 1.35 -1.92
CA GLY A 106 13.68 0.76 -1.16
C GLY A 106 12.89 1.79 -0.36
N MET A 107 13.58 2.73 0.31
CA MET A 107 12.94 3.80 1.06
C MET A 107 12.20 4.78 0.15
N LEU A 108 12.77 5.11 -1.01
CA LEU A 108 12.10 5.93 -2.02
C LEU A 108 10.81 5.24 -2.50
N TRP A 109 10.84 3.93 -2.77
CA TRP A 109 9.65 3.15 -3.11
C TRP A 109 8.54 3.29 -2.07
N ILE A 110 8.87 3.15 -0.79
CA ILE A 110 7.90 3.30 0.31
C ILE A 110 7.25 4.69 0.30
N CYS A 111 8.02 5.73 -0.05
CA CYS A 111 7.52 7.11 -0.16
C CYS A 111 6.60 7.35 -1.37
N LEU A 112 6.56 6.43 -2.35
CA LEU A 112 5.74 6.55 -3.56
C LEU A 112 4.45 5.74 -3.49
N VAL A 113 4.30 4.87 -2.48
CA VAL A 113 3.13 4.00 -2.33
C VAL A 113 1.97 4.78 -1.69
N PRO A 114 0.71 4.57 -2.14
CA PRO A 114 -0.46 5.21 -1.54
C PRO A 114 -0.71 4.74 -0.11
N SER A 115 -1.57 5.48 0.60
CA SER A 115 -1.93 5.19 1.99
C SER A 115 -2.65 3.86 2.15
N THR A 116 -2.37 3.15 3.26
CA THR A 116 -3.07 1.90 3.60
C THR A 116 -4.46 2.19 4.13
N VAL A 117 -5.49 1.53 3.60
CA VAL A 117 -6.89 1.72 4.00
C VAL A 117 -7.09 1.29 5.46
N GLN A 118 -6.61 0.11 5.83
CA GLN A 118 -6.87 -0.48 7.15
C GLN A 118 -6.26 0.34 8.30
N SER A 119 -5.01 0.78 8.14
CA SER A 119 -4.36 1.60 9.17
C SER A 119 -5.03 2.97 9.31
N SER A 120 -5.42 3.59 8.20
CA SER A 120 -6.12 4.88 8.21
C SER A 120 -7.46 4.78 8.96
N ILE A 121 -8.23 3.74 8.73
CA ILE A 121 -9.49 3.48 9.44
C ILE A 121 -9.24 3.29 10.93
N ASN A 122 -8.30 2.42 11.30
CA ASN A 122 -8.02 2.10 12.69
C ASN A 122 -7.56 3.32 13.49
N PHE A 123 -6.58 4.08 12.98
CA PHE A 123 -6.09 5.28 13.67
C PHE A 123 -7.16 6.37 13.76
N THR A 124 -7.94 6.59 12.70
CA THR A 124 -9.03 7.56 12.72
C THR A 124 -10.13 7.17 13.71
N SER A 125 -10.44 5.88 13.80
CA SER A 125 -11.41 5.35 14.76
C SER A 125 -10.95 5.52 16.21
N ILE A 126 -9.68 5.22 16.50
CA ILE A 126 -9.07 5.41 17.83
C ILE A 126 -9.08 6.89 18.23
N ALA A 127 -8.82 7.78 17.26
CA ALA A 127 -8.83 9.23 17.46
C ALA A 127 -10.26 9.82 17.50
N HIS A 128 -11.32 9.02 17.44
CA HIS A 128 -12.71 9.47 17.33
C HIS A 128 -12.95 10.46 16.18
N GLY A 129 -12.21 10.31 15.09
CA GLY A 129 -12.29 11.14 13.90
C GLY A 129 -13.36 10.66 12.90
N ASN A 130 -13.42 11.31 11.74
CA ASN A 130 -14.33 10.93 10.67
C ASN A 130 -13.82 9.71 9.90
N VAL A 131 -14.26 8.52 10.33
CA VAL A 131 -13.88 7.23 9.72
C VAL A 131 -14.34 7.13 8.28
N ALA A 132 -15.55 7.60 7.95
CA ALA A 132 -16.06 7.60 6.58
C ALA A 132 -15.17 8.46 5.66
N GLY A 133 -14.77 9.63 6.11
CA GLY A 133 -13.80 10.49 5.39
C GLY A 133 -12.45 9.81 5.18
N ALA A 134 -11.95 9.04 6.16
CA ALA A 134 -10.70 8.29 6.05
C ALA A 134 -10.79 7.15 5.03
N ILE A 135 -11.91 6.42 4.99
CA ILE A 135 -12.17 5.36 4.00
C ILE A 135 -12.13 5.94 2.59
N VAL A 136 -12.88 7.03 2.37
CA VAL A 136 -12.93 7.70 1.06
C VAL A 136 -11.56 8.21 0.63
N ALA A 137 -10.83 8.86 1.56
CA ALA A 137 -9.50 9.39 1.27
C ALA A 137 -8.51 8.28 0.89
N ALA A 138 -8.48 7.20 1.66
CA ALA A 138 -7.60 6.07 1.39
C ALA A 138 -7.96 5.37 0.08
N THR A 139 -9.25 5.20 -0.23
CA THR A 139 -9.70 4.60 -1.48
C THR A 139 -9.34 5.47 -2.68
N THR A 140 -9.60 6.78 -2.60
CA THR A 140 -9.23 7.75 -3.64
C THR A 140 -7.71 7.77 -3.86
N SER A 141 -6.94 7.76 -2.77
CA SER A 141 -5.47 7.69 -2.82
C SER A 141 -4.99 6.41 -3.52
N ASN A 142 -5.59 5.26 -3.22
CA ASN A 142 -5.24 3.99 -3.87
C ASN A 142 -5.60 3.98 -5.36
N LEU A 143 -6.78 4.49 -5.71
CA LEU A 143 -7.20 4.59 -7.11
C LEU A 143 -6.27 5.49 -7.92
N LEU A 144 -5.97 6.68 -7.42
CA LEU A 144 -5.01 7.59 -8.04
C LEU A 144 -3.59 7.02 -8.03
N GLY A 145 -3.20 6.32 -6.96
CA GLY A 145 -1.91 5.67 -6.82
C GLY A 145 -1.62 4.62 -7.87
N THR A 146 -2.65 3.96 -8.38
CA THR A 146 -2.50 2.99 -9.49
C THR A 146 -1.84 3.62 -10.72
N PHE A 147 -2.08 4.91 -10.96
CA PHE A 147 -1.49 5.67 -12.07
C PHE A 147 -0.30 6.54 -11.62
N LEU A 148 -0.43 7.24 -10.49
CA LEU A 148 0.60 8.17 -10.02
C LEU A 148 1.85 7.45 -9.52
N THR A 149 1.73 6.32 -8.82
CA THR A 149 2.88 5.60 -8.27
C THR A 149 3.84 5.12 -9.38
N PRO A 150 3.39 4.43 -10.45
CA PRO A 150 4.27 4.08 -11.56
C PRO A 150 4.89 5.30 -12.25
N LEU A 151 4.10 6.36 -12.43
CA LEU A 151 4.59 7.60 -13.06
C LEU A 151 5.68 8.27 -12.22
N LEU A 152 5.45 8.43 -10.91
CA LEU A 152 6.43 8.99 -9.98
C LEU A 152 7.67 8.09 -9.87
N ALA A 153 7.49 6.77 -9.85
CA ALA A 153 8.59 5.83 -9.86
C ALA A 153 9.46 5.99 -11.11
N LEU A 154 8.86 6.06 -12.29
CA LEU A 154 9.58 6.32 -13.55
C LEU A 154 10.33 7.65 -13.51
N LEU A 155 9.69 8.73 -13.06
CA LEU A 155 10.29 10.06 -13.00
C LEU A 155 11.43 10.15 -11.99
N LEU A 156 11.21 9.65 -10.77
CA LEU A 156 12.14 9.86 -9.66
C LEU A 156 13.25 8.81 -9.62
N MET A 157 12.97 7.57 -10.00
CA MET A 157 13.99 6.52 -10.03
C MET A 157 14.89 6.61 -11.25
N SER A 158 14.39 7.06 -12.41
CA SER A 158 15.23 7.33 -13.59
C SER A 158 16.22 8.48 -13.32
N THR A 159 15.78 9.51 -12.57
CA THR A 159 16.62 10.66 -12.20
C THR A 159 17.64 10.30 -11.12
N SER A 160 17.37 9.28 -10.29
CA SER A 160 18.26 8.86 -9.20
C SER A 160 19.40 7.92 -9.64
N GLY A 161 19.52 7.61 -10.93
CA GLY A 161 20.70 6.92 -11.50
C GLY A 161 20.85 5.45 -11.14
N GLY A 162 19.82 4.79 -10.61
CA GLY A 162 19.94 3.46 -10.02
C GLY A 162 19.27 2.29 -10.76
N LEU A 163 18.34 2.55 -11.64
CA LEU A 163 17.68 1.49 -12.42
C LEU A 163 17.42 1.99 -13.85
N LYS A 164 18.04 1.35 -14.82
CA LYS A 164 17.53 1.36 -16.20
C LYS A 164 16.24 0.51 -16.18
N ILE A 165 15.14 1.10 -15.74
CA ILE A 165 13.83 0.47 -15.85
C ILE A 165 13.51 0.52 -17.35
N GLN A 166 13.65 -0.62 -18.02
CA GLN A 166 13.14 -0.75 -19.38
C GLN A 166 11.60 -0.76 -19.24
N PRO A 167 10.90 0.19 -19.89
CA PRO A 167 9.43 0.26 -19.81
C PRO A 167 8.74 -1.00 -20.33
N THR A 168 9.44 -1.85 -21.06
CA THR A 168 8.97 -3.15 -21.56
C THR A 168 8.78 -4.19 -20.46
N SER A 169 9.40 -4.04 -19.28
CA SER A 169 9.26 -5.00 -18.18
C SER A 169 7.89 -4.93 -17.46
N PHE A 170 7.05 -3.97 -17.80
CA PHE A 170 5.69 -3.83 -17.23
C PHE A 170 4.61 -4.48 -18.11
N LEU A 171 4.96 -4.96 -19.30
CA LEU A 171 4.02 -5.56 -20.27
C LEU A 171 4.17 -7.07 -20.42
N ASP A 172 5.17 -7.67 -19.79
CA ASP A 172 5.39 -9.11 -19.66
C ASP A 172 5.05 -9.55 -18.22
#